data_5873bb485a3a8a05e60253780f7d491e
#
_entry.id   5873bb485a3a8a05e60253780f7d491e
#
_cell.length_a   1.000
_cell.length_b   1.000
_cell.length_c   1.000
_cell.angle_alpha   90.00
_cell.angle_beta   90.00
_cell.angle_gamma   90.00
#
_symmetry.space_group_name_H-M   'P 1'
#
loop_
_entity.id
_entity.type
_entity.pdbx_description
1 polymer ?
#
loop_
_entity_poly.entity_id
_entity_poly.type
_entity_poly.pdbx_seq_one_letter_code
_entity_poly.pdbx_strand_id
1 'polypeptide(L)'
;MTSSSTASGLKRNRGILLLIAGLFGLPILVAWLLTSGWVEMGGRGQLNHGVFIQPALDLEKLPLAPGSQVLRELPPADWAMLYVGAGSCDDLCVRTLHILATVRSVIGNELTRVSVFGLLASASTPPVAQAPLPRLLTDPATVLAIDAALRARGGSVALPRIVFLDWRGQLMMSFAPDSPPADIKQDLKRLLKASAIR
;
A
#
# COMPACT_ATOMS: atom_id res chain seq x y z
N MET A 1 66.34 -30.61 30.27
CA MET A 1 65.76 -29.26 30.41
C MET A 1 65.35 -28.76 29.06
N THR A 2 64.07 -28.88 28.68
CA THR A 2 63.42 -28.10 27.61
C THR A 2 62.03 -28.70 27.33
N SER A 3 61.01 -28.25 28.04
CA SER A 3 59.64 -28.60 27.69
C SER A 3 58.63 -27.66 28.38
N SER A 4 58.68 -26.37 28.09
CA SER A 4 57.67 -25.44 28.59
C SER A 4 57.25 -24.36 27.61
N SER A 5 57.65 -24.43 26.33
CA SER A 5 57.39 -23.38 25.36
C SER A 5 56.17 -23.63 24.44
N THR A 6 55.63 -24.83 24.39
CA THR A 6 54.54 -25.20 23.45
C THR A 6 53.13 -24.92 23.95
N ALA A 7 52.90 -24.82 25.27
CA ALA A 7 51.58 -24.63 25.81
C ALA A 7 51.04 -23.19 25.70
N SER A 8 51.92 -22.19 25.68
CA SER A 8 51.55 -20.77 25.58
C SER A 8 51.17 -20.36 24.15
N GLY A 9 51.78 -20.96 23.15
CA GLY A 9 51.48 -20.74 21.72
C GLY A 9 50.10 -21.25 21.33
N LEU A 10 49.69 -22.42 21.83
CA LEU A 10 48.40 -23.03 21.53
C LEU A 10 47.21 -22.22 22.10
N LYS A 11 47.37 -21.66 23.32
CA LYS A 11 46.32 -20.81 23.92
C LYS A 11 46.17 -19.50 23.17
N ARG A 12 47.24 -18.88 22.73
CA ARG A 12 47.24 -17.64 21.94
C ARG A 12 46.62 -17.85 20.54
N ASN A 13 46.93 -18.95 19.88
CA ASN A 13 46.34 -19.28 18.57
C ASN A 13 44.84 -19.60 18.66
N ARG A 14 44.37 -20.27 19.72
CA ARG A 14 42.95 -20.48 19.97
C ARG A 14 42.21 -19.17 20.22
N GLY A 15 42.79 -18.23 20.96
CA GLY A 15 42.26 -16.90 21.17
C GLY A 15 42.06 -16.11 19.88
N ILE A 16 43.08 -16.14 19.00
CA ILE A 16 43.01 -15.48 17.68
C ILE A 16 41.93 -16.11 16.80
N LEU A 17 41.81 -17.45 16.76
CA LEU A 17 40.80 -18.16 16.01
C LEU A 17 39.38 -17.81 16.50
N LEU A 18 39.17 -17.75 17.83
CA LEU A 18 37.87 -17.36 18.41
C LEU A 18 37.54 -15.90 18.11
N LEU A 19 38.52 -15.01 18.10
CA LEU A 19 38.33 -13.60 17.76
C LEU A 19 37.94 -13.42 16.29
N ILE A 20 38.58 -14.14 15.38
CA ILE A 20 38.22 -14.15 13.97
C ILE A 20 36.85 -14.76 13.75
N ALA A 21 36.57 -15.91 14.37
CA ALA A 21 35.24 -16.55 14.29
C ALA A 21 34.14 -15.64 14.85
N GLY A 22 34.38 -14.92 15.95
CA GLY A 22 33.48 -13.93 16.49
C GLY A 22 33.26 -12.73 15.57
N LEU A 23 34.34 -12.20 14.98
CA LEU A 23 34.28 -11.05 14.08
C LEU A 23 33.43 -11.32 12.83
N PHE A 24 33.52 -12.52 12.28
CA PHE A 24 32.75 -12.91 11.10
C PHE A 24 31.41 -13.58 11.43
N GLY A 25 31.33 -14.32 12.53
CA GLY A 25 30.12 -15.02 12.95
C GLY A 25 29.07 -14.10 13.59
N LEU A 26 29.52 -13.09 14.34
CA LEU A 26 28.63 -12.19 15.08
C LEU A 26 27.65 -11.41 14.14
N PRO A 27 28.10 -10.80 13.03
CA PRO A 27 27.16 -10.11 12.14
C PRO A 27 26.17 -11.06 11.47
N ILE A 28 26.57 -12.30 11.17
CA ILE A 28 25.67 -13.31 10.61
C ILE A 28 24.63 -13.73 11.66
N LEU A 29 25.06 -13.95 12.90
CA LEU A 29 24.19 -14.33 14.00
C LEU A 29 23.20 -13.21 14.34
N VAL A 30 23.65 -11.95 14.34
CA VAL A 30 22.79 -10.78 14.53
C VAL A 30 21.80 -10.65 13.37
N ALA A 31 22.23 -10.79 12.13
CA ALA A 31 21.34 -10.76 10.98
C ALA A 31 20.30 -11.89 11.05
N TRP A 32 20.70 -13.08 11.42
CA TRP A 32 19.77 -14.21 11.62
C TRP A 32 18.78 -13.94 12.75
N LEU A 33 19.23 -13.42 13.88
CA LEU A 33 18.36 -13.07 15.02
C LEU A 33 17.33 -12.01 14.63
N LEU A 34 17.75 -10.98 13.86
CA LEU A 34 16.88 -9.91 13.38
C LEU A 34 15.87 -10.37 12.32
N THR A 35 16.21 -11.40 11.54
CA THR A 35 15.32 -11.95 10.50
C THR A 35 14.45 -13.10 10.99
N SER A 36 14.80 -13.74 12.10
CA SER A 36 14.07 -14.89 12.66
C SER A 36 12.71 -14.54 13.29
N GLY A 37 12.37 -13.25 13.38
CA GLY A 37 11.10 -12.78 13.98
C GLY A 37 11.06 -12.81 15.50
N TRP A 38 12.16 -13.21 16.17
CA TRP A 38 12.26 -13.22 17.63
C TRP A 38 12.42 -11.83 18.24
N VAL A 39 12.95 -10.91 17.45
CA VAL A 39 13.02 -9.50 17.81
C VAL A 39 11.98 -8.79 16.95
N GLU A 40 10.81 -8.53 17.51
CA GLU A 40 9.90 -7.52 16.96
C GLU A 40 10.61 -6.17 17.07
N MET A 41 11.38 -5.83 16.06
CA MET A 41 11.77 -4.44 15.90
C MET A 41 10.50 -3.67 15.59
N GLY A 42 9.95 -3.07 16.64
CA GLY A 42 8.77 -2.24 16.60
C GLY A 42 8.87 -1.29 15.41
N GLY A 43 7.96 -1.49 14.45
CA GLY A 43 7.91 -0.68 13.24
C GLY A 43 9.16 -0.82 12.38
N ARG A 44 9.23 -1.83 11.51
CA ARG A 44 9.83 -1.58 10.20
C ARG A 44 9.12 -0.32 9.73
N GLY A 45 9.81 0.82 9.76
CA GLY A 45 9.23 2.08 9.34
C GLY A 45 8.61 1.85 7.99
N GLN A 46 7.31 1.64 7.96
CA GLN A 46 6.60 1.51 6.71
C GLN A 46 6.83 2.86 6.06
N LEU A 47 7.63 2.85 5.02
CA LEU A 47 7.90 4.05 4.24
C LEU A 47 6.62 4.57 3.56
N ASN A 48 5.53 3.81 3.69
CA ASN A 48 4.21 4.14 3.16
C ASN A 48 3.31 4.66 4.27
N HIS A 49 2.54 5.65 3.91
CA HIS A 49 1.53 6.27 4.77
C HIS A 49 0.20 5.51 4.67
N GLY A 50 -0.09 4.96 3.48
CA GLY A 50 -1.23 4.08 3.28
C GLY A 50 -0.98 2.64 3.77
N VAL A 51 -2.06 1.91 4.02
CA VAL A 51 -2.02 0.51 4.43
C VAL A 51 -2.03 -0.38 3.19
N PHE A 52 -1.01 -1.23 3.03
CA PHE A 52 -1.00 -2.22 1.96
C PHE A 52 -2.07 -3.29 2.18
N ILE A 53 -2.77 -3.63 1.11
CA ILE A 53 -3.72 -4.73 1.07
C ILE A 53 -2.95 -6.00 0.71
N GLN A 54 -2.73 -6.88 1.68
CA GLN A 54 -1.95 -8.11 1.49
C GLN A 54 -2.78 -9.34 1.84
N PRO A 55 -2.87 -10.33 0.93
CA PRO A 55 -2.47 -10.27 -0.48
C PRO A 55 -3.29 -9.24 -1.25
N ALA A 56 -2.74 -8.69 -2.35
CA ALA A 56 -3.44 -7.75 -3.21
C ALA A 56 -4.78 -8.33 -3.65
N LEU A 57 -5.81 -7.49 -3.68
CA LEU A 57 -7.17 -7.90 -3.99
C LEU A 57 -7.45 -7.66 -5.47
N ASP A 58 -7.56 -8.74 -6.21
CA ASP A 58 -7.90 -8.70 -7.63
C ASP A 58 -9.40 -8.39 -7.80
N LEU A 59 -9.69 -7.27 -8.45
CA LEU A 59 -11.05 -6.80 -8.63
C LEU A 59 -11.88 -7.77 -9.50
N GLU A 60 -11.25 -8.41 -10.49
CA GLU A 60 -11.94 -9.37 -11.36
C GLU A 60 -12.33 -10.67 -10.64
N LYS A 61 -11.61 -11.02 -9.56
CA LYS A 61 -11.90 -12.21 -8.75
C LYS A 61 -12.95 -11.97 -7.67
N LEU A 62 -13.38 -10.72 -7.49
CA LEU A 62 -14.50 -10.44 -6.60
C LEU A 62 -15.79 -10.97 -7.22
N PRO A 63 -16.78 -11.38 -6.39
CA PRO A 63 -18.11 -11.74 -6.86
C PRO A 63 -18.88 -10.49 -7.29
N LEU A 64 -18.44 -9.85 -8.36
CA LEU A 64 -19.05 -8.65 -8.90
C LEU A 64 -20.29 -9.01 -9.71
N ALA A 65 -21.28 -8.13 -9.68
CA ALA A 65 -22.48 -8.31 -10.50
C ALA A 65 -22.09 -8.24 -12.00
N PRO A 66 -22.75 -9.03 -12.88
CA PRO A 66 -22.58 -8.91 -14.31
C PRO A 66 -22.86 -7.47 -14.74
N GLY A 67 -21.87 -6.84 -15.41
CA GLY A 67 -22.00 -5.46 -15.87
C GLY A 67 -21.55 -4.40 -14.87
N SER A 68 -20.73 -4.77 -13.87
CA SER A 68 -20.10 -3.81 -12.94
C SER A 68 -19.58 -2.59 -13.70
N GLN A 69 -20.00 -1.40 -13.26
CA GLN A 69 -19.59 -0.13 -13.88
C GLN A 69 -18.08 0.10 -13.72
N VAL A 70 -17.53 -0.30 -12.58
CA VAL A 70 -16.11 -0.10 -12.27
C VAL A 70 -15.22 -0.79 -13.31
N LEU A 71 -15.48 -2.06 -13.62
CA LEU A 71 -14.68 -2.80 -14.60
C LEU A 71 -14.76 -2.23 -16.01
N ARG A 72 -15.88 -1.58 -16.37
CA ARG A 72 -16.05 -0.96 -17.69
C ARG A 72 -15.42 0.41 -17.82
N GLU A 73 -15.31 1.13 -16.72
CA GLU A 73 -14.87 2.52 -16.71
C GLU A 73 -13.38 2.67 -16.40
N LEU A 74 -12.76 1.64 -15.80
CA LEU A 74 -11.32 1.66 -15.54
C LEU A 74 -10.56 1.57 -16.86
N PRO A 75 -9.74 2.58 -17.18
CA PRO A 75 -8.93 2.52 -18.38
C PRO A 75 -7.94 1.35 -18.27
N PRO A 76 -7.86 0.49 -19.29
CA PRO A 76 -6.89 -0.59 -19.31
C PRO A 76 -5.46 -0.03 -19.24
N ALA A 77 -4.64 -0.65 -18.41
CA ALA A 77 -3.23 -0.33 -18.21
C ALA A 77 -2.89 0.97 -17.45
N ASP A 78 -3.87 1.61 -16.81
CA ASP A 78 -3.67 2.79 -15.98
C ASP A 78 -3.87 2.49 -14.50
N TRP A 79 -3.28 3.34 -13.67
CA TRP A 79 -3.57 3.38 -12.24
C TRP A 79 -4.86 4.13 -11.97
N ALA A 80 -5.57 3.75 -10.92
CA ALA A 80 -6.74 4.49 -10.49
C ALA A 80 -6.72 4.75 -8.97
N MET A 81 -7.12 5.96 -8.59
CA MET A 81 -7.47 6.32 -7.22
C MET A 81 -8.98 6.28 -7.10
N LEU A 82 -9.49 5.39 -6.27
CA LEU A 82 -10.92 5.21 -6.03
C LEU A 82 -11.28 5.75 -4.64
N TYR A 83 -12.25 6.63 -4.57
CA TYR A 83 -13.01 6.84 -3.35
C TYR A 83 -14.13 5.81 -3.29
N VAL A 84 -14.17 4.98 -2.26
CA VAL A 84 -15.20 3.95 -2.08
C VAL A 84 -16.06 4.36 -0.90
N GLY A 85 -17.33 4.62 -1.14
CA GLY A 85 -18.32 5.07 -0.16
C GLY A 85 -19.52 4.14 -0.03
N ALA A 86 -19.94 3.84 1.20
CA ALA A 86 -21.08 2.97 1.49
C ALA A 86 -22.45 3.62 1.23
N GLY A 87 -22.48 4.93 1.03
CA GLY A 87 -23.72 5.70 0.82
C GLY A 87 -23.67 6.58 -0.41
N SER A 88 -24.43 7.67 -0.34
CA SER A 88 -24.38 8.77 -1.31
C SER A 88 -23.18 9.68 -1.07
N CYS A 89 -22.85 10.53 -2.05
CA CYS A 89 -21.75 11.47 -1.91
C CYS A 89 -22.13 12.63 -0.98
N ASP A 90 -21.59 12.63 0.20
CA ASP A 90 -21.70 13.68 1.22
C ASP A 90 -20.55 14.71 1.12
N ASP A 91 -20.46 15.63 2.06
CA ASP A 91 -19.40 16.64 2.12
C ASP A 91 -18.00 16.03 2.25
N LEU A 92 -17.87 14.90 2.96
CA LEU A 92 -16.60 14.19 3.08
C LEU A 92 -16.19 13.59 1.73
N CYS A 93 -17.11 12.98 1.03
CA CYS A 93 -16.91 12.46 -0.32
C CYS A 93 -16.44 13.57 -1.27
N VAL A 94 -17.13 14.71 -1.29
CA VAL A 94 -16.80 15.85 -2.15
C VAL A 94 -15.38 16.36 -1.84
N ARG A 95 -15.06 16.59 -0.56
CA ARG A 95 -13.72 17.03 -0.15
C ARG A 95 -12.63 16.02 -0.55
N THR A 96 -12.88 14.73 -0.31
CA THR A 96 -11.91 13.69 -0.65
C THR A 96 -11.67 13.61 -2.16
N LEU A 97 -12.72 13.68 -2.96
CA LEU A 97 -12.59 13.68 -4.43
C LEU A 97 -11.83 14.91 -4.95
N HIS A 98 -12.01 16.08 -4.33
CA HIS A 98 -11.21 17.27 -4.63
C HIS A 98 -9.73 17.07 -4.28
N ILE A 99 -9.45 16.46 -3.13
CA ILE A 99 -8.08 16.10 -2.72
C ILE A 99 -7.45 15.17 -3.77
N LEU A 100 -8.14 14.12 -4.17
CA LEU A 100 -7.63 13.17 -5.16
C LEU A 100 -7.41 13.84 -6.53
N ALA A 101 -8.32 14.69 -6.97
CA ALA A 101 -8.16 15.46 -8.20
C ALA A 101 -6.93 16.39 -8.13
N THR A 102 -6.72 17.04 -6.98
CA THR A 102 -5.54 17.90 -6.74
C THR A 102 -4.27 17.06 -6.71
N VAL A 103 -4.24 15.93 -6.01
CA VAL A 103 -3.09 15.01 -5.99
C VAL A 103 -2.75 14.58 -7.41
N ARG A 104 -3.75 14.20 -8.21
CA ARG A 104 -3.55 13.86 -9.63
C ARG A 104 -2.92 15.01 -10.41
N SER A 105 -3.40 16.24 -10.26
CA SER A 105 -2.90 17.40 -11.02
C SER A 105 -1.43 17.74 -10.71
N VAL A 106 -0.93 17.43 -9.50
CA VAL A 106 0.44 17.75 -9.05
C VAL A 106 1.43 16.59 -9.17
N ILE A 107 1.03 15.46 -9.77
CA ILE A 107 1.92 14.32 -10.01
C ILE A 107 2.95 14.61 -11.11
N GLY A 108 2.65 15.55 -12.00
CA GLY A 108 3.52 15.92 -13.11
C GLY A 108 3.33 15.02 -14.33
N ASN A 109 4.43 14.51 -14.90
CA ASN A 109 4.41 13.73 -16.15
C ASN A 109 3.60 12.42 -16.08
N GLU A 110 3.30 11.94 -14.87
CA GLU A 110 2.51 10.71 -14.65
C GLU A 110 0.99 10.97 -14.66
N LEU A 111 0.57 12.21 -14.88
CA LEU A 111 -0.83 12.65 -14.87
C LEU A 111 -1.74 11.80 -15.77
N THR A 112 -1.24 11.41 -16.95
CA THR A 112 -1.97 10.63 -17.95
C THR A 112 -2.13 9.16 -17.55
N ARG A 113 -1.34 8.69 -16.61
CA ARG A 113 -1.33 7.30 -16.15
C ARG A 113 -2.19 7.07 -14.90
N VAL A 114 -2.85 8.10 -14.40
CA VAL A 114 -3.64 8.02 -13.17
C VAL A 114 -5.02 8.58 -13.40
N SER A 115 -6.03 7.77 -13.16
CA SER A 115 -7.43 8.15 -13.18
C SER A 115 -7.99 8.31 -11.77
N VAL A 116 -9.04 9.11 -11.60
CA VAL A 116 -9.72 9.31 -10.32
C VAL A 116 -11.20 9.07 -10.49
N PHE A 117 -11.78 8.25 -9.62
CA PHE A 117 -13.20 7.92 -9.60
C PHE A 117 -13.76 7.93 -8.18
N GLY A 118 -15.04 8.25 -8.06
CA GLY A 118 -15.82 7.94 -6.88
C GLY A 118 -16.70 6.72 -7.13
N LEU A 119 -16.61 5.71 -6.27
CA LEU A 119 -17.45 4.51 -6.29
C LEU A 119 -18.39 4.53 -5.09
N LEU A 120 -19.67 4.57 -5.33
CA LEU A 120 -20.70 4.75 -4.32
C LEU A 120 -21.72 3.59 -4.34
N ALA A 121 -22.24 3.25 -3.17
CA ALA A 121 -23.34 2.29 -3.06
C ALA A 121 -24.69 2.89 -3.45
N SER A 122 -24.83 4.21 -3.45
CA SER A 122 -26.09 4.89 -3.78
C SER A 122 -25.85 6.03 -4.76
N ALA A 123 -26.76 6.17 -5.72
CA ALA A 123 -26.77 7.32 -6.61
C ALA A 123 -27.04 8.60 -5.80
N SER A 124 -26.27 9.64 -6.05
CA SER A 124 -26.49 10.94 -5.43
C SER A 124 -26.11 12.07 -6.37
N THR A 125 -26.82 13.17 -6.24
CA THR A 125 -26.34 14.44 -6.73
C THR A 125 -25.42 15.00 -5.64
N PRO A 126 -24.11 15.20 -5.90
CA PRO A 126 -23.23 15.76 -4.91
C PRO A 126 -23.73 17.16 -4.50
N PRO A 127 -23.56 17.57 -3.23
CA PRO A 127 -23.82 18.93 -2.83
C PRO A 127 -23.01 19.86 -3.72
N VAL A 128 -23.58 21.03 -4.04
CA VAL A 128 -23.07 21.98 -5.04
C VAL A 128 -21.56 22.10 -4.99
N ALA A 129 -20.89 21.49 -5.95
CA ALA A 129 -19.45 21.54 -6.09
C ALA A 129 -19.06 22.68 -7.03
N GLN A 130 -18.15 23.54 -6.60
CA GLN A 130 -17.67 24.69 -7.38
C GLN A 130 -16.72 24.31 -8.53
N ALA A 131 -16.33 23.01 -8.65
CA ALA A 131 -15.44 22.50 -9.68
C ALA A 131 -15.90 21.12 -10.17
N PRO A 132 -15.55 20.71 -11.40
CA PRO A 132 -15.87 19.39 -11.89
C PRO A 132 -15.19 18.33 -11.00
N LEU A 133 -16.02 17.56 -10.32
CA LEU A 133 -15.56 16.41 -9.54
C LEU A 133 -15.16 15.27 -10.50
N PRO A 134 -14.27 14.38 -10.06
CA PRO A 134 -14.05 13.10 -10.72
C PRO A 134 -15.36 12.35 -10.94
N ARG A 135 -15.38 11.50 -11.96
CA ARG A 135 -16.59 10.74 -12.31
C ARG A 135 -17.05 9.87 -11.15
N LEU A 136 -18.36 9.96 -10.86
CA LEU A 136 -19.02 9.14 -9.86
C LEU A 136 -19.65 7.92 -10.54
N LEU A 137 -19.36 6.74 -9.99
CA LEU A 137 -19.92 5.46 -10.39
C LEU A 137 -20.83 4.96 -9.27
N THR A 138 -21.99 4.45 -9.63
CA THR A 138 -22.94 3.87 -8.66
C THR A 138 -23.00 2.36 -8.88
N ASP A 139 -22.39 1.61 -7.98
CA ASP A 139 -22.37 0.15 -8.04
C ASP A 139 -22.38 -0.45 -6.63
N PRO A 140 -23.57 -0.60 -6.02
CA PRO A 140 -23.69 -1.11 -4.65
C PRO A 140 -23.07 -2.49 -4.45
N ALA A 141 -23.21 -3.36 -5.44
CA ALA A 141 -22.69 -4.73 -5.36
C ALA A 141 -21.16 -4.74 -5.30
N THR A 142 -20.49 -3.93 -6.13
CA THR A 142 -19.03 -3.80 -6.11
C THR A 142 -18.56 -3.14 -4.82
N VAL A 143 -19.23 -2.13 -4.29
CA VAL A 143 -18.89 -1.52 -2.99
C VAL A 143 -18.93 -2.55 -1.87
N LEU A 144 -20.02 -3.34 -1.80
CA LEU A 144 -20.18 -4.40 -0.79
C LEU A 144 -19.11 -5.49 -0.93
N ALA A 145 -18.80 -5.90 -2.15
CA ALA A 145 -17.78 -6.91 -2.41
C ALA A 145 -16.38 -6.43 -1.98
N ILE A 146 -16.03 -5.18 -2.28
CA ILE A 146 -14.77 -4.56 -1.84
C ILE A 146 -14.72 -4.46 -0.31
N ASP A 147 -15.79 -3.97 0.33
CA ASP A 147 -15.86 -3.84 1.80
C ASP A 147 -15.68 -5.20 2.49
N ALA A 148 -16.42 -6.21 2.04
CA ALA A 148 -16.33 -7.57 2.58
C ALA A 148 -14.91 -8.15 2.41
N ALA A 149 -14.31 -7.96 1.25
CA ALA A 149 -12.97 -8.47 0.96
C ALA A 149 -11.87 -7.74 1.75
N LEU A 150 -12.01 -6.44 2.00
CA LEU A 150 -11.09 -5.68 2.85
C LEU A 150 -11.20 -6.11 4.31
N ARG A 151 -12.39 -6.30 4.83
CA ARG A 151 -12.63 -6.80 6.22
C ARG A 151 -12.06 -8.19 6.42
N ALA A 152 -12.22 -9.09 5.45
CA ALA A 152 -11.70 -10.46 5.53
C ALA A 152 -10.17 -10.53 5.65
N ARG A 153 -9.46 -9.47 5.26
CA ARG A 153 -7.99 -9.37 5.35
C ARG A 153 -7.48 -8.75 6.65
N GLY A 154 -8.34 -8.64 7.67
CA GLY A 154 -7.96 -8.13 8.99
C GLY A 154 -7.72 -6.63 9.04
N GLY A 155 -8.05 -5.91 7.99
CA GLY A 155 -8.08 -4.47 8.01
C GLY A 155 -9.27 -3.98 8.82
N SER A 156 -9.05 -3.26 9.89
CA SER A 156 -10.06 -2.48 10.64
C SER A 156 -10.58 -1.29 9.81
N VAL A 157 -10.95 -1.56 8.56
CA VAL A 157 -11.10 -0.56 7.52
C VAL A 157 -12.57 -0.44 7.16
N ALA A 158 -13.26 0.41 7.91
CA ALA A 158 -14.62 0.81 7.55
C ALA A 158 -14.61 1.76 6.34
N LEU A 159 -15.61 1.65 5.47
CA LEU A 159 -15.91 2.67 4.47
C LEU A 159 -16.39 3.97 5.14
N PRO A 160 -16.11 5.16 4.57
CA PRO A 160 -15.51 5.37 3.26
C PRO A 160 -13.98 5.25 3.27
N ARG A 161 -13.39 4.96 2.07
CA ARG A 161 -11.94 4.82 1.88
C ARG A 161 -11.46 5.31 0.53
N ILE A 162 -10.18 5.69 0.51
CA ILE A 162 -9.43 5.84 -0.72
C ILE A 162 -8.71 4.52 -0.96
N VAL A 163 -8.79 3.97 -2.17
CA VAL A 163 -8.13 2.73 -2.56
C VAL A 163 -7.38 2.94 -3.86
N PHE A 164 -6.14 2.45 -3.90
CA PHE A 164 -5.35 2.47 -5.13
C PHE A 164 -5.51 1.16 -5.87
N LEU A 165 -5.84 1.29 -7.14
CA LEU A 165 -5.94 0.21 -8.09
C LEU A 165 -4.79 0.30 -9.08
N ASP A 166 -4.08 -0.82 -9.27
CA ASP A 166 -3.02 -0.89 -10.25
C ASP A 166 -3.55 -1.15 -11.66
N TRP A 167 -2.66 -1.09 -12.63
CA TRP A 167 -2.93 -1.35 -14.04
C TRP A 167 -3.41 -2.78 -14.36
N ARG A 168 -3.33 -3.72 -13.39
CA ARG A 168 -3.86 -5.09 -13.49
C ARG A 168 -5.23 -5.25 -12.87
N GLY A 169 -5.82 -4.18 -12.34
CA GLY A 169 -7.07 -4.26 -11.60
C GLY A 169 -6.91 -4.78 -10.17
N GLN A 170 -5.71 -4.67 -9.59
CA GLN A 170 -5.46 -5.11 -8.22
C GLN A 170 -5.53 -3.94 -7.23
N LEU A 171 -6.33 -4.09 -6.20
CA LEU A 171 -6.37 -3.17 -5.07
C LEU A 171 -5.12 -3.39 -4.21
N MET A 172 -4.23 -2.39 -4.22
CA MET A 172 -2.89 -2.49 -3.63
C MET A 172 -2.77 -1.83 -2.27
N MET A 173 -3.38 -0.67 -2.12
CA MET A 173 -3.20 0.17 -0.94
C MET A 173 -4.49 0.91 -0.61
N SER A 174 -4.72 1.14 0.68
CA SER A 174 -5.86 1.92 1.15
C SER A 174 -5.44 3.05 2.09
N PHE A 175 -6.21 4.16 2.06
CA PHE A 175 -6.06 5.30 2.94
C PHE A 175 -7.40 5.66 3.58
N ALA A 176 -7.32 6.32 4.73
CA ALA A 176 -8.48 6.99 5.29
C ALA A 176 -8.88 8.20 4.40
N PRO A 177 -10.15 8.58 4.34
CA PRO A 177 -10.60 9.68 3.48
C PRO A 177 -10.03 11.04 3.88
N ASP A 178 -9.61 11.19 5.12
CA ASP A 178 -8.99 12.38 5.71
C ASP A 178 -7.46 12.37 5.69
N SER A 179 -6.86 11.39 5.01
CA SER A 179 -5.40 11.28 4.89
C SER A 179 -4.80 12.52 4.23
N PRO A 180 -3.61 12.99 4.73
CA PRO A 180 -2.94 14.16 4.15
C PRO A 180 -2.65 13.98 2.66
N PRO A 181 -2.94 14.98 1.81
CA PRO A 181 -2.68 14.90 0.36
C PRO A 181 -1.22 14.64 0.01
N ALA A 182 -0.29 15.12 0.86
CA ALA A 182 1.15 14.91 0.70
C ALA A 182 1.53 13.43 0.78
N ASP A 183 0.92 12.71 1.73
CA ASP A 183 1.16 11.29 1.98
C ASP A 183 0.63 10.45 0.82
N ILE A 184 -0.60 10.73 0.40
CA ILE A 184 -1.24 10.09 -0.77
C ILE A 184 -0.36 10.28 -2.02
N LYS A 185 0.10 11.50 -2.27
CA LYS A 185 0.99 11.83 -3.41
C LYS A 185 2.32 11.10 -3.33
N GLN A 186 2.93 11.03 -2.15
CA GLN A 186 4.22 10.40 -1.96
C GLN A 186 4.16 8.91 -2.25
N ASP A 187 3.17 8.23 -1.71
CA ASP A 187 3.01 6.79 -1.91
C ASP A 187 2.63 6.47 -3.35
N LEU A 188 1.74 7.26 -3.96
CA LEU A 188 1.40 7.11 -5.37
C LEU A 188 2.63 7.26 -6.28
N LYS A 189 3.49 8.27 -6.05
CA LYS A 189 4.74 8.43 -6.81
C LYS A 189 5.69 7.24 -6.67
N ARG A 190 5.77 6.64 -5.48
CA ARG A 190 6.59 5.44 -5.25
C ARG A 190 6.06 4.25 -6.05
N LEU A 191 4.74 4.04 -6.04
CA LEU A 191 4.10 2.96 -6.78
C LEU A 191 4.25 3.14 -8.29
N LEU A 192 4.03 4.34 -8.81
CA LEU A 192 4.21 4.67 -10.23
C LEU A 192 5.67 4.45 -10.67
N LYS A 193 6.65 4.87 -9.86
CA LYS A 193 8.07 4.63 -10.14
C LYS A 193 8.41 3.15 -10.15
N ALA A 194 7.88 2.37 -9.21
CA ALA A 194 8.09 0.92 -9.16
C ALA A 194 7.47 0.19 -10.38
N SER A 195 6.35 0.69 -10.91
CA SER A 195 5.68 0.14 -12.08
C SER A 195 6.29 0.58 -13.42
N ALA A 196 7.11 1.63 -13.45
CA ALA A 196 7.76 2.14 -14.65
C ALA A 196 9.03 1.36 -15.06
N ILE A 197 9.46 0.40 -14.24
CA ILE A 197 10.63 -0.47 -14.51
C ILE A 197 10.18 -1.66 -15.38
N ARG A 198 9.57 -1.37 -16.53
CA ARG A 198 9.24 -2.35 -17.57
C ARG A 198 9.83 -1.91 -18.90
#